data_78fb090297ee79057d7bd5f7ba8335ad
#
_entry.id   78fb090297ee79057d7bd5f7ba8335ad
#
_cell.length_a   1.000
_cell.length_b   1.000
_cell.length_c   1.000
_cell.angle_alpha   90.00
_cell.angle_beta   90.00
_cell.angle_gamma   90.00
#
_symmetry.space_group_name_H-M   'P 1'
#
loop_
_entity.id
_entity.type
_entity.pdbx_description
1 polymer ?
#
loop_
_entity_poly.entity_id
_entity_poly.type
_entity_poly.pdbx_seq_one_letter_code
_entity_poly.pdbx_strand_id
1 'polypeptide(L)'
;NDQPYFEFQVEKPALAKDGNPNPKYPSMLESSRVEGNVLAQFVVDTTGKADMSTFKILQASNELFGSSLKSVLPSWRFFPAEAGGHKVKQIVQLPIKFAVPAH
;
A
#
# COMPACT_ATOMS: atom_id res chain seq x y z
N ASN A 1 -2.73 -0.54 -24.38
CA ASN A 1 -1.50 -0.92 -23.72
C ASN A 1 -1.70 -0.97 -22.21
N ASP A 2 -1.51 -2.14 -21.62
CA ASP A 2 -1.81 -2.38 -20.21
C ASP A 2 -0.60 -2.24 -19.29
N GLN A 3 0.48 -1.64 -19.78
CA GLN A 3 1.66 -1.45 -18.95
C GLN A 3 1.37 -0.42 -17.85
N PRO A 4 1.70 -0.74 -16.60
CA PRO A 4 1.54 0.26 -15.55
C PRO A 4 2.57 1.36 -15.69
N TYR A 5 2.19 2.56 -15.28
CA TYR A 5 3.05 3.74 -15.31
C TYR A 5 3.82 3.84 -13.99
N PHE A 6 5.00 4.43 -14.06
CA PHE A 6 5.68 4.87 -12.85
C PHE A 6 5.11 6.22 -12.42
N GLU A 7 5.30 6.56 -11.15
CA GLU A 7 4.75 7.80 -10.62
C GLU A 7 5.20 9.03 -11.41
N PHE A 8 6.46 9.05 -11.86
CA PHE A 8 6.98 10.20 -12.60
C PHE A 8 6.39 10.34 -14.01
N GLN A 9 5.65 9.35 -14.47
CA GLN A 9 5.07 9.36 -15.82
C GLN A 9 3.62 9.83 -15.83
N VAL A 10 3.00 10.03 -14.66
CA VAL A 10 1.58 10.39 -14.61
C VAL A 10 1.44 11.86 -14.23
N GLU A 11 0.32 12.47 -14.68
CA GLU A 11 0.00 13.84 -14.34
C GLU A 11 -0.59 13.94 -12.93
N LYS A 12 -1.41 12.94 -12.57
CA LYS A 12 -1.99 12.83 -11.24
C LYS A 12 -1.63 11.46 -10.69
N PRO A 13 -0.82 11.38 -9.63
CA PRO A 13 -0.47 10.09 -9.06
C PRO A 13 -1.65 9.46 -8.34
N ALA A 14 -1.64 8.13 -8.27
CA ALA A 14 -2.60 7.39 -7.48
C ALA A 14 -2.47 7.82 -6.01
N LEU A 15 -3.61 7.96 -5.33
CA LEU A 15 -3.65 8.48 -3.97
C LEU A 15 -4.64 7.68 -3.15
N ALA A 16 -4.24 7.25 -1.96
CA ALA A 16 -5.14 6.52 -1.07
C ALA A 16 -6.28 7.43 -0.62
N LYS A 17 -7.49 6.90 -0.64
CA LYS A 17 -8.66 7.63 -0.16
C LYS A 17 -8.67 7.64 1.37
N ASP A 18 -9.34 8.63 1.95
CA ASP A 18 -9.58 8.66 3.38
C ASP A 18 -10.49 7.49 3.77
N GLY A 19 -10.34 7.03 4.99
CA GLY A 19 -11.21 5.99 5.52
C GLY A 19 -10.74 4.57 5.26
N ASN A 20 -9.59 4.37 4.61
CA ASN A 20 -9.04 3.03 4.47
C ASN A 20 -8.67 2.48 5.85
N PRO A 21 -8.94 1.20 6.10
CA PRO A 21 -8.60 0.62 7.40
C PRO A 21 -7.09 0.48 7.57
N ASN A 22 -6.62 0.72 8.79
CA ASN A 22 -5.22 0.50 9.11
C ASN A 22 -4.90 -0.99 9.18
N PRO A 23 -3.67 -1.39 8.81
CA PRO A 23 -3.25 -2.77 9.04
C PRO A 23 -3.34 -3.09 10.53
N LYS A 24 -3.77 -4.31 10.83
CA LYS A 24 -3.87 -4.74 12.21
C LYS A 24 -2.47 -4.96 12.77
N TYR A 25 -2.22 -4.43 13.97
CA TYR A 25 -0.96 -4.68 14.65
C TYR A 25 -0.91 -6.15 15.07
N PRO A 26 0.11 -6.92 14.67
CA PRO A 26 0.19 -8.31 15.12
C PRO A 26 0.27 -8.36 16.64
N SER A 27 -0.64 -9.10 17.27
CA SER A 27 -0.78 -9.08 18.73
C SER A 27 0.49 -9.46 19.47
N MET A 28 1.22 -10.42 18.94
CA MET A 28 2.47 -10.87 19.54
C MET A 28 3.52 -9.75 19.57
N LEU A 29 3.59 -8.98 18.47
CA LEU A 29 4.55 -7.89 18.38
C LEU A 29 4.09 -6.68 19.20
N GLU A 30 2.79 -6.44 19.25
CA GLU A 30 2.25 -5.35 20.06
C GLU A 30 2.49 -5.61 21.54
N SER A 31 2.25 -6.83 22.01
CA SER A 31 2.47 -7.21 23.41
C SER A 31 3.93 -7.02 23.80
N SER A 32 4.84 -7.31 22.89
CA SER A 32 6.28 -7.18 23.13
C SER A 32 6.80 -5.78 22.81
N ARG A 33 5.92 -4.86 22.42
CA ARG A 33 6.24 -3.48 22.04
C ARG A 33 7.28 -3.42 20.93
N VAL A 34 7.20 -4.36 19.98
CA VAL A 34 8.08 -4.36 18.81
C VAL A 34 7.49 -3.48 17.74
N GLU A 35 8.22 -2.45 17.36
CA GLU A 35 7.82 -1.52 16.30
C GLU A 35 8.60 -1.84 15.03
N GLY A 36 8.11 -1.33 13.92
CA GLY A 36 8.81 -1.51 12.67
C GLY A 36 8.11 -0.87 11.49
N ASN A 37 8.61 -1.19 10.31
CA ASN A 37 8.07 -0.65 9.08
C ASN A 37 8.06 -1.68 7.97
N VAL A 38 7.21 -1.41 7.00
CA VAL A 38 7.07 -2.18 5.78
C VAL A 38 7.11 -1.24 4.60
N LEU A 39 7.82 -1.62 3.54
CA LEU A 39 7.73 -0.96 2.25
C LEU A 39 7.19 -1.98 1.26
N ALA A 40 6.01 -1.71 0.73
CA ALA A 40 5.35 -2.59 -0.22
C ALA A 40 5.27 -1.93 -1.59
N GLN A 41 5.18 -2.73 -2.63
CA GLN A 41 4.98 -2.25 -3.99
C GLN A 41 3.87 -3.05 -4.64
N PHE A 42 3.00 -2.35 -5.35
CA PHE A 42 1.89 -2.99 -6.07
C PHE A 42 1.37 -2.02 -7.12
N VAL A 43 0.52 -2.53 -8.00
CA VAL A 43 -0.13 -1.70 -9.01
C VAL A 43 -1.51 -1.30 -8.50
N VAL A 44 -1.83 0.01 -8.62
CA VAL A 44 -3.19 0.50 -8.43
C VAL A 44 -3.83 0.54 -9.82
N ASP A 45 -4.94 -0.16 -9.99
CA ASP A 45 -5.58 -0.26 -11.30
C ASP A 45 -6.46 0.95 -11.58
N THR A 46 -7.06 0.99 -12.76
CA THR A 46 -7.87 2.13 -13.19
C THR A 46 -9.18 2.29 -12.42
N THR A 47 -9.56 1.30 -11.64
CA THR A 47 -10.73 1.38 -10.77
C THR A 47 -10.39 1.83 -9.36
N GLY A 48 -9.11 2.02 -9.06
CA GLY A 48 -8.67 2.46 -7.74
C GLY A 48 -8.45 1.33 -6.76
N LYS A 49 -8.25 0.13 -7.23
CA LYS A 49 -7.98 -1.04 -6.37
C LYS A 49 -6.53 -1.46 -6.51
N ALA A 50 -5.96 -1.97 -5.42
CA ALA A 50 -4.65 -2.59 -5.47
C ALA A 50 -4.76 -3.95 -6.17
N ASP A 51 -3.95 -4.15 -7.19
CA ASP A 51 -3.86 -5.44 -7.88
C ASP A 51 -2.96 -6.36 -7.07
N MET A 52 -3.56 -7.24 -6.28
CA MET A 52 -2.81 -8.07 -5.34
C MET A 52 -1.92 -9.10 -6.02
N SER A 53 -2.15 -9.38 -7.30
CA SER A 53 -1.25 -10.26 -8.05
C SER A 53 0.12 -9.62 -8.28
N THR A 54 0.19 -8.30 -8.15
CA THR A 54 1.44 -7.54 -8.31
C THR A 54 2.10 -7.19 -6.98
N PHE A 55 1.45 -7.52 -5.87
CA PHE A 55 1.92 -7.13 -4.54
C PHE A 55 3.23 -7.80 -4.20
N LYS A 56 4.18 -7.02 -3.69
CA LYS A 56 5.42 -7.57 -3.14
C LYS A 56 5.91 -6.68 -2.00
N ILE A 57 6.55 -7.31 -1.03
CA ILE A 57 7.21 -6.61 0.06
C ILE A 57 8.64 -6.34 -0.39
N LEU A 58 9.00 -5.06 -0.48
CA LEU A 58 10.37 -4.66 -0.81
C LEU A 58 11.25 -4.70 0.41
N GLN A 59 10.68 -4.38 1.58
CA GLN A 59 11.42 -4.32 2.82
C GLN A 59 10.44 -4.43 3.99
N ALA A 60 10.80 -5.21 4.99
CA ALA A 60 9.99 -5.33 6.20
C ALA A 60 10.91 -5.65 7.38
N SER A 61 10.73 -4.95 8.49
CA SER A 61 11.51 -5.22 9.69
C SER A 61 11.07 -6.52 10.36
N ASN A 62 9.85 -6.98 10.07
CA ASN A 62 9.34 -8.26 10.54
C ASN A 62 8.28 -8.73 9.55
N GLU A 63 8.32 -9.99 9.16
CA GLU A 63 7.38 -10.48 8.15
C GLU A 63 5.93 -10.44 8.60
N LEU A 64 5.66 -10.44 9.90
CA LEU A 64 4.29 -10.33 10.41
C LEU A 64 3.68 -8.96 10.08
N PHE A 65 4.48 -7.91 10.04
CA PHE A 65 4.01 -6.60 9.61
C PHE A 65 3.61 -6.62 8.14
N GLY A 66 4.42 -7.27 7.31
CA GLY A 66 4.11 -7.39 5.89
C GLY A 66 2.83 -8.18 5.64
N SER A 67 2.64 -9.27 6.39
CA SER A 67 1.41 -10.08 6.28
C SER A 67 0.18 -9.28 6.69
N SER A 68 0.31 -8.46 7.73
CA SER A 68 -0.79 -7.61 8.18
C SER A 68 -1.21 -6.61 7.11
N LEU A 69 -0.23 -5.97 6.46
CA LEU A 69 -0.52 -5.05 5.37
C LEU A 69 -1.18 -5.78 4.20
N LYS A 70 -0.66 -6.93 3.84
CA LYS A 70 -1.21 -7.72 2.74
C LYS A 70 -2.67 -8.08 2.98
N SER A 71 -3.04 -8.37 4.23
CA SER A 71 -4.40 -8.76 4.59
C SER A 71 -5.40 -7.64 4.40
N VAL A 72 -5.01 -6.40 4.64
CA VAL A 72 -5.95 -5.27 4.66
C VAL A 72 -6.02 -4.55 3.32
N LEU A 73 -4.97 -4.66 2.52
CA LEU A 73 -4.85 -3.89 1.29
C LEU A 73 -5.95 -4.16 0.27
N PRO A 74 -6.52 -5.39 0.15
CA PRO A 74 -7.64 -5.59 -0.78
C PRO A 74 -8.87 -4.74 -0.47
N SER A 75 -9.03 -4.26 0.76
CA SER A 75 -10.16 -3.40 1.11
C SER A 75 -9.85 -1.92 0.97
N TRP A 76 -8.60 -1.57 0.66
CA TRP A 76 -8.23 -0.17 0.44
C TRP A 76 -8.77 0.33 -0.89
N ARG A 77 -9.05 1.63 -0.94
CA ARG A 77 -9.48 2.31 -2.17
C ARG A 77 -8.55 3.48 -2.43
N PHE A 78 -8.29 3.71 -3.71
CA PHE A 78 -7.41 4.77 -4.18
C PHE A 78 -8.13 5.61 -5.22
N PHE A 79 -7.71 6.85 -5.37
CA PHE A 79 -7.98 7.61 -6.59
C PHE A 79 -6.98 7.08 -7.62
N PRO A 80 -7.44 6.59 -8.78
CA PRO A 80 -6.49 6.07 -9.78
C PRO A 80 -5.65 7.19 -10.38
N ALA A 81 -4.45 6.82 -10.83
CA ALA A 81 -3.57 7.76 -11.52
C ALA A 81 -4.18 8.20 -12.84
N GLU A 82 -3.77 9.37 -13.33
CA GLU A 82 -4.22 9.90 -14.62
C GLU A 82 -3.05 10.37 -15.43
N ALA A 83 -3.11 10.10 -16.73
CA ALA A 83 -2.13 10.57 -17.69
C ALA A 83 -2.86 10.85 -19.01
N GLY A 84 -2.62 12.01 -19.61
CA GLY A 84 -3.27 12.41 -20.85
C GLY A 84 -4.79 12.46 -20.76
N GLY A 85 -5.32 12.77 -19.57
CA GLY A 85 -6.77 12.84 -19.36
C GLY A 85 -7.44 11.49 -19.16
N HIS A 86 -6.67 10.41 -19.08
CA HIS A 86 -7.19 9.06 -18.91
C HIS A 86 -6.72 8.46 -17.59
N LYS A 87 -7.55 7.61 -16.99
CA LYS A 87 -7.13 6.82 -15.83
C LYS A 87 -6.18 5.73 -16.31
N VAL A 88 -5.09 5.57 -15.59
CA VAL A 88 -4.05 4.60 -15.96
C VAL A 88 -3.65 3.81 -14.72
N LYS A 89 -3.05 2.64 -14.94
CA LYS A 89 -2.46 1.85 -13.87
C LYS A 89 -1.15 2.49 -13.44
N GLN A 90 -0.89 2.47 -12.14
CA GLN A 90 0.37 3.02 -11.62
C GLN A 90 1.00 2.07 -10.63
N ILE A 91 2.32 1.94 -10.73
CA ILE A 91 3.11 1.23 -9.71
C ILE A 91 3.25 2.16 -8.51
N VAL A 92 2.83 1.68 -7.34
CA VAL A 92 2.84 2.45 -6.10
C VAL A 92 3.77 1.79 -5.11
N GLN A 93 4.57 2.59 -4.43
CA GLN A 93 5.31 2.13 -3.26
C GLN A 93 4.66 2.73 -2.02
N LEU A 94 4.37 1.89 -1.06
CA LEU A 94 3.62 2.29 0.14
C LEU A 94 4.44 1.96 1.38
N PRO A 95 4.95 2.99 2.07
CA PRO A 95 5.61 2.78 3.35
C PRO A 95 4.57 2.82 4.48
N ILE A 96 4.63 1.84 5.37
CA ILE A 96 3.75 1.78 6.53
C ILE A 96 4.62 1.63 7.77
N LYS A 97 4.35 2.45 8.78
CA LYS A 97 5.04 2.39 10.05
C LYS A 97 4.11 1.79 11.10
N PHE A 98 4.62 0.80 11.85
CA PHE A 98 3.91 0.22 12.99
C PHE A 98 4.57 0.76 14.25
N ALA A 99 3.81 1.53 15.03
CA ALA A 99 4.32 2.14 16.24
C ALA A 99 3.33 1.89 17.38
N VAL A 100 3.87 1.57 18.55
CA VAL A 100 3.07 1.36 19.75
C VAL A 100 2.77 2.73 20.35
N PRO A 101 1.50 3.03 20.67
CA PRO A 101 1.19 4.33 21.28
C PRO A 101 1.95 4.53 22.58
N ALA A 102 2.41 5.76 22.80
CA ALA A 102 3.04 6.15 24.05
C ALA A 102 1.97 6.35 25.12
N HIS A 103 2.31 6.04 26.36
CA HIS A 103 1.43 6.21 27.51
C HIS A 103 1.98 7.22 28.46
#